data_51e6e602eac388dc33d6bb862aefd5b8
#
_entry.id   51e6e602eac388dc33d6bb862aefd5b8
#
_cell.length_a   1.000
_cell.length_b   1.000
_cell.length_c   1.000
_cell.angle_alpha   90.00
_cell.angle_beta   90.00
_cell.angle_gamma   90.00
#
_symmetry.space_group_name_H-M   'P 1'
#
loop_
_entity.id
_entity.type
_entity.pdbx_description
1 polymer ?
#
loop_
_entity_poly.entity_id
_entity_poly.type
_entity_poly.pdbx_seq_one_letter_code
_entity_poly.pdbx_strand_id
1 'polypeptide(L)'
;MCIRDRVNVEFVSANPTGPITVAHMRGAVLGDVISSLLGESGFEVTREYYVNNAGSQIDTLGISLYKRYLELFGEAIELNNDEYPGSYLIDIANKIKKIDGDKWRNKDTNEREEYFKDFAVTYLIEFIQNDLQLLNIHFDKFTFEKDIVSKQIINELFKILNEKKLLYKGMLEKPKGEDSDDWEPREQLLFKSSDIFDHQDLSLIHI
;
A
#
# COMPACT_ATOMS: atom_id res chain seq x y z
N MET A 1 21.35 -34.60 3.29
CA MET A 1 20.71 -33.95 2.17
C MET A 1 20.07 -32.68 2.77
N CYS A 2 20.73 -31.54 2.67
CA CYS A 2 20.13 -30.30 3.17
C CYS A 2 18.95 -29.96 2.26
N ILE A 3 17.76 -30.07 2.77
CA ILE A 3 16.56 -29.49 2.14
C ILE A 3 16.85 -28.00 2.14
N ARG A 4 16.98 -27.39 0.97
CA ARG A 4 17.02 -25.91 0.85
C ARG A 4 15.62 -25.44 1.09
N ASP A 5 15.36 -24.97 2.31
CA ASP A 5 14.08 -24.39 2.62
C ASP A 5 13.95 -23.07 1.86
N ARG A 6 12.75 -22.80 1.38
CA ARG A 6 12.40 -21.53 0.74
C ARG A 6 11.92 -20.56 1.80
N VAL A 7 12.48 -19.36 1.77
CA VAL A 7 12.11 -18.29 2.69
C VAL A 7 11.68 -17.07 1.89
N ASN A 8 10.53 -16.54 2.21
CA ASN A 8 10.10 -15.25 1.71
C ASN A 8 10.36 -14.19 2.80
N VAL A 9 11.11 -13.16 2.45
CA VAL A 9 11.40 -12.03 3.33
C VAL A 9 10.72 -10.79 2.73
N GLU A 10 9.64 -10.37 3.36
CA GLU A 10 8.95 -9.13 3.05
C GLU A 10 9.51 -8.00 3.90
N PHE A 11 9.90 -6.90 3.27
CA PHE A 11 10.44 -5.74 4.00
C PHE A 11 10.23 -4.43 3.24
N VAL A 12 10.39 -3.30 3.90
CA VAL A 12 10.01 -1.95 3.50
C VAL A 12 8.50 -1.82 3.36
N SER A 13 7.91 -2.34 2.31
CA SER A 13 6.48 -2.36 2.00
C SER A 13 5.76 -1.05 2.35
N ALA A 14 6.43 0.09 2.07
CA ALA A 14 5.89 1.42 2.30
C ALA A 14 4.75 1.70 1.32
N ASN A 15 3.68 2.33 1.80
CA ASN A 15 2.59 2.75 0.96
C ASN A 15 3.07 3.73 -0.13
N PRO A 16 2.66 3.59 -1.39
CA PRO A 16 3.10 4.44 -2.49
C PRO A 16 2.38 5.80 -2.48
N THR A 17 2.41 6.48 -1.33
CA THR A 17 1.77 7.80 -1.13
C THR A 17 2.79 8.94 -1.09
N GLY A 18 4.08 8.62 -1.21
CA GLY A 18 5.17 9.59 -1.22
C GLY A 18 6.55 8.94 -1.24
N PRO A 19 7.62 9.75 -1.22
CA PRO A 19 8.99 9.27 -1.11
C PRO A 19 9.22 8.48 0.19
N ILE A 20 10.12 7.50 0.13
CA ILE A 20 10.52 6.77 1.34
C ILE A 20 11.31 7.66 2.30
N THR A 21 11.14 7.41 3.59
CA THR A 21 11.77 8.18 4.66
C THR A 21 12.94 7.41 5.28
N VAL A 22 13.73 8.08 6.12
CA VAL A 22 14.83 7.46 6.90
C VAL A 22 14.32 6.28 7.75
N ALA A 23 13.07 6.33 8.24
CA ALA A 23 12.48 5.21 8.98
C ALA A 23 12.32 3.97 8.11
N HIS A 24 11.87 4.13 6.87
CA HIS A 24 11.78 3.04 5.88
C HIS A 24 13.16 2.48 5.53
N MET A 25 14.17 3.35 5.40
CA MET A 25 15.54 2.94 5.11
C MET A 25 16.15 2.01 6.18
N ARG A 26 15.80 2.20 7.45
CA ARG A 26 16.21 1.28 8.51
C ARG A 26 15.65 -0.13 8.26
N GLY A 27 14.37 -0.22 7.93
CA GLY A 27 13.73 -1.50 7.57
C GLY A 27 14.34 -2.13 6.32
N ALA A 28 14.67 -1.29 5.32
CA ALA A 28 15.29 -1.72 4.08
C ALA A 28 16.65 -2.39 4.29
N VAL A 29 17.54 -1.74 5.04
CA VAL A 29 18.87 -2.29 5.36
C VAL A 29 18.75 -3.57 6.19
N LEU A 30 17.88 -3.58 7.20
CA LEU A 30 17.68 -4.77 8.04
C LEU A 30 17.17 -5.96 7.23
N GLY A 31 16.16 -5.75 6.40
CA GLY A 31 15.56 -6.80 5.56
C GLY A 31 16.55 -7.35 4.53
N ASP A 32 17.35 -6.48 3.90
CA ASP A 32 18.38 -6.91 2.94
C ASP A 32 19.48 -7.72 3.62
N VAL A 33 19.96 -7.29 4.79
CA VAL A 33 20.98 -8.04 5.57
C VAL A 33 20.45 -9.40 6.01
N ILE A 34 19.22 -9.47 6.53
CA ILE A 34 18.59 -10.75 6.90
C ILE A 34 18.48 -11.67 5.68
N SER A 35 18.01 -11.14 4.55
CA SER A 35 17.89 -11.91 3.31
C SER A 35 19.23 -12.45 2.83
N SER A 36 20.28 -11.63 2.91
CA SER A 36 21.63 -12.00 2.54
C SER A 36 22.20 -13.09 3.46
N LEU A 37 22.03 -12.96 4.77
CA LEU A 37 22.49 -13.96 5.75
C LEU A 37 21.77 -15.31 5.58
N LEU A 38 20.47 -15.29 5.30
CA LEU A 38 19.71 -16.50 5.00
C LEU A 38 20.22 -17.17 3.73
N GLY A 39 20.48 -16.38 2.67
CA GLY A 39 21.05 -16.89 1.42
C GLY A 39 22.41 -17.54 1.63
N GLU A 40 23.32 -16.88 2.35
CA GLU A 40 24.65 -17.43 2.70
C GLU A 40 24.55 -18.68 3.58
N SER A 41 23.48 -18.79 4.38
CA SER A 41 23.20 -19.99 5.18
C SER A 41 22.60 -21.14 4.37
N GLY A 42 22.36 -20.96 3.06
CA GLY A 42 21.92 -22.00 2.13
C GLY A 42 20.41 -22.03 1.89
N PHE A 43 19.65 -21.05 2.35
CA PHE A 43 18.22 -20.92 2.02
C PHE A 43 18.03 -20.35 0.61
N GLU A 44 16.93 -20.73 -0.04
CA GLU A 44 16.44 -20.06 -1.26
C GLU A 44 15.55 -18.88 -0.83
N VAL A 45 16.09 -17.67 -0.92
CA VAL A 45 15.42 -16.46 -0.40
C VAL A 45 14.72 -15.71 -1.54
N THR A 46 13.46 -15.35 -1.32
CA THR A 46 12.72 -14.40 -2.15
C THR A 46 12.56 -13.10 -1.36
N ARG A 47 13.04 -11.99 -1.92
CA ARG A 47 12.86 -10.64 -1.37
C ARG A 47 11.57 -10.05 -1.94
N GLU A 48 10.58 -9.82 -1.11
CA GLU A 48 9.26 -9.32 -1.54
C GLU A 48 8.98 -7.93 -1.00
N TYR A 49 8.44 -7.08 -1.87
CA TYR A 49 7.85 -5.79 -1.53
C TYR A 49 6.34 -5.87 -1.73
N TYR A 50 5.56 -5.67 -0.68
CA TYR A 50 4.10 -5.58 -0.78
C TYR A 50 3.68 -4.14 -1.06
N VAL A 51 3.00 -3.92 -2.17
CA VAL A 51 2.51 -2.61 -2.60
C VAL A 51 1.04 -2.48 -2.23
N ASN A 52 0.75 -1.72 -1.20
CA ASN A 52 -0.62 -1.35 -0.85
C ASN A 52 -1.10 -0.24 -1.80
N ASN A 53 -1.61 -0.63 -2.97
CA ASN A 53 -2.09 0.27 -4.02
C ASN A 53 -3.62 0.30 -4.12
N ALA A 54 -4.32 0.02 -3.03
CA ALA A 54 -5.77 0.06 -2.90
C ALA A 54 -6.18 0.87 -1.65
N GLY A 55 -7.47 1.18 -1.55
CA GLY A 55 -8.05 1.85 -0.38
C GLY A 55 -7.97 3.38 -0.40
N SER A 56 -8.51 3.98 0.67
CA SER A 56 -8.76 5.42 0.77
C SER A 56 -7.51 6.31 0.63
N GLN A 57 -6.34 5.83 1.06
CA GLN A 57 -5.09 6.59 0.92
C GLN A 57 -4.72 6.81 -0.55
N ILE A 58 -4.95 5.82 -1.40
CA ILE A 58 -4.69 5.93 -2.84
C ILE A 58 -5.73 6.81 -3.52
N ASP A 59 -6.99 6.76 -3.07
CA ASP A 59 -8.02 7.66 -3.55
C ASP A 59 -7.65 9.13 -3.24
N THR A 60 -7.27 9.40 -1.99
CA THR A 60 -6.81 10.73 -1.56
C THR A 60 -5.56 11.19 -2.33
N LEU A 61 -4.62 10.28 -2.61
CA LEU A 61 -3.44 10.59 -3.42
C LEU A 61 -3.83 11.02 -4.84
N GLY A 62 -4.72 10.29 -5.49
CA GLY A 62 -5.22 10.61 -6.83
C GLY A 62 -5.91 11.97 -6.87
N ILE A 63 -6.77 12.27 -5.89
CA ILE A 63 -7.43 13.57 -5.74
C ILE A 63 -6.40 14.70 -5.56
N SER A 64 -5.42 14.50 -4.67
CA SER A 64 -4.36 15.47 -4.41
C SER A 64 -3.53 15.77 -5.66
N LEU A 65 -3.15 14.73 -6.40
CA LEU A 65 -2.42 14.88 -7.66
C LEU A 65 -3.25 15.61 -8.72
N TYR A 66 -4.54 15.30 -8.84
CA TYR A 66 -5.41 16.00 -9.78
C TYR A 66 -5.53 17.48 -9.44
N LYS A 67 -5.65 17.84 -8.18
CA LYS A 67 -5.65 19.23 -7.73
C LYS A 67 -4.35 19.95 -8.12
N ARG A 68 -3.18 19.32 -7.90
CA ARG A 68 -1.89 19.87 -8.36
C ARG A 68 -1.83 20.03 -9.88
N TYR A 69 -2.45 19.13 -10.62
CA TYR A 69 -2.54 19.26 -12.08
C TYR A 69 -3.39 20.46 -12.51
N LEU A 70 -4.53 20.74 -11.85
CA LEU A 70 -5.38 21.91 -12.12
C LEU A 70 -4.67 23.24 -11.80
N GLU A 71 -3.88 23.29 -10.72
CA GLU A 71 -3.04 24.47 -10.39
C GLU A 71 -2.13 24.88 -11.54
N LEU A 72 -1.61 23.92 -12.31
CA LEU A 72 -0.75 24.21 -13.46
C LEU A 72 -1.47 24.95 -14.61
N PHE A 73 -2.79 25.00 -14.57
CA PHE A 73 -3.61 25.76 -15.52
C PHE A 73 -4.20 27.05 -14.92
N GLY A 74 -3.73 27.43 -13.73
CA GLY A 74 -4.12 28.69 -13.08
C GLY A 74 -5.42 28.59 -12.27
N GLU A 75 -5.91 27.38 -11.99
CA GLU A 75 -7.05 27.20 -11.11
C GLU A 75 -6.62 27.41 -9.66
N ALA A 76 -7.37 28.20 -8.91
CA ALA A 76 -7.14 28.38 -7.47
C ALA A 76 -7.70 27.15 -6.73
N ILE A 77 -6.80 26.32 -6.19
CA ILE A 77 -7.14 25.08 -5.52
C ILE A 77 -6.67 25.13 -4.07
N GLU A 78 -7.53 24.71 -3.17
CA GLU A 78 -7.17 24.48 -1.77
C GLU A 78 -7.13 22.98 -1.51
N LEU A 79 -6.05 22.53 -0.86
CA LEU A 79 -5.94 21.16 -0.36
C LEU A 79 -6.67 21.04 0.98
N ASN A 80 -7.39 19.94 1.17
CA ASN A 80 -7.97 19.59 2.46
C ASN A 80 -6.90 19.09 3.43
N ASN A 81 -7.21 19.02 4.71
CA ASN A 81 -6.27 18.62 5.75
C ASN A 81 -5.79 17.16 5.62
N ASP A 82 -6.59 16.31 5.02
CA ASP A 82 -6.32 14.88 4.76
C ASP A 82 -5.58 14.63 3.43
N GLU A 83 -5.44 15.65 2.58
CA GLU A 83 -4.80 15.54 1.28
C GLU A 83 -3.28 15.71 1.36
N TYR A 84 -2.59 15.13 0.38
CA TYR A 84 -1.12 15.12 0.33
C TYR A 84 -0.55 16.46 -0.18
N PRO A 85 0.16 17.23 0.65
CA PRO A 85 0.68 18.55 0.26
C PRO A 85 2.05 18.49 -0.43
N GLY A 86 2.68 17.33 -0.53
CA GLY A 86 4.07 17.17 -0.93
C GLY A 86 4.39 17.73 -2.32
N SER A 87 5.56 18.39 -2.44
CA SER A 87 6.02 19.01 -3.70
C SER A 87 6.26 17.97 -4.81
N TYR A 88 6.54 16.71 -4.47
CA TYR A 88 6.68 15.62 -5.45
C TYR A 88 5.44 15.45 -6.34
N LEU A 89 4.24 15.79 -5.84
CA LEU A 89 3.01 15.76 -6.64
C LEU A 89 3.00 16.82 -7.74
N ILE A 90 3.68 17.94 -7.55
CA ILE A 90 3.83 18.98 -8.58
C ILE A 90 4.67 18.45 -9.74
N ASP A 91 5.74 17.69 -9.45
CA ASP A 91 6.58 17.08 -10.47
C ASP A 91 5.80 16.02 -11.27
N ILE A 92 4.99 15.21 -10.58
CA ILE A 92 4.13 14.21 -11.22
C ILE A 92 3.07 14.92 -12.10
N ALA A 93 2.42 15.97 -11.59
CA ALA A 93 1.44 16.77 -12.31
C ALA A 93 2.03 17.41 -13.58
N ASN A 94 3.25 17.94 -13.50
CA ASN A 94 3.99 18.46 -14.66
C ASN A 94 4.25 17.39 -15.72
N LYS A 95 4.56 16.15 -15.31
CA LYS A 95 4.70 15.04 -16.26
C LYS A 95 3.39 14.72 -16.96
N ILE A 96 2.27 14.65 -16.22
CA ILE A 96 0.95 14.43 -16.81
C ILE A 96 0.62 15.56 -17.79
N LYS A 97 0.82 16.82 -17.40
CA LYS A 97 0.60 17.96 -18.30
C LYS A 97 1.44 17.89 -19.56
N LYS A 98 2.69 17.42 -19.48
CA LYS A 98 3.58 17.27 -20.63
C LYS A 98 3.11 16.16 -21.59
N ILE A 99 2.52 15.08 -21.06
CA ILE A 99 2.07 13.92 -21.85
C ILE A 99 0.69 14.18 -22.46
N ASP A 100 -0.26 14.64 -21.65
CA ASP A 100 -1.68 14.70 -21.97
C ASP A 100 -2.23 16.13 -22.19
N GLY A 101 -1.40 17.17 -21.96
CA GLY A 101 -1.85 18.57 -22.08
C GLY A 101 -2.96 18.87 -21.05
N ASP A 102 -4.08 19.39 -21.54
CA ASP A 102 -5.27 19.77 -20.76
C ASP A 102 -6.42 18.74 -20.80
N LYS A 103 -6.16 17.57 -21.38
CA LYS A 103 -7.13 16.48 -21.63
C LYS A 103 -8.02 16.17 -20.42
N TRP A 104 -7.44 16.17 -19.22
CA TRP A 104 -8.10 15.71 -18.00
C TRP A 104 -8.95 16.77 -17.29
N ARG A 105 -8.92 18.03 -17.74
CA ARG A 105 -9.71 19.11 -17.13
C ARG A 105 -11.23 18.93 -17.28
N ASN A 106 -11.66 18.35 -18.40
CA ASN A 106 -13.08 18.20 -18.77
C ASN A 106 -13.53 16.74 -18.88
N LYS A 107 -12.74 15.79 -18.37
CA LYS A 107 -13.08 14.38 -18.39
C LYS A 107 -14.03 13.98 -17.26
N ASP A 108 -14.77 12.88 -17.49
CA ASP A 108 -15.60 12.26 -16.46
C ASP A 108 -14.82 11.96 -15.19
N THR A 109 -15.50 12.11 -14.05
CA THR A 109 -14.87 11.98 -12.73
C THR A 109 -14.25 10.61 -12.53
N ASN A 110 -14.94 9.53 -12.88
CA ASN A 110 -14.46 8.17 -12.63
C ASN A 110 -13.22 7.84 -13.47
N GLU A 111 -13.22 8.16 -14.78
CA GLU A 111 -12.07 7.94 -15.68
C GLU A 111 -10.85 8.73 -15.22
N ARG A 112 -11.07 9.95 -14.78
CA ARG A 112 -10.04 10.84 -14.29
C ARG A 112 -9.41 10.35 -12.98
N GLU A 113 -10.25 9.98 -12.00
CA GLU A 113 -9.78 9.50 -10.69
C GLU A 113 -8.93 8.23 -10.85
N GLU A 114 -9.37 7.27 -11.63
CA GLU A 114 -8.61 6.04 -11.86
C GLU A 114 -7.27 6.33 -12.54
N TYR A 115 -7.26 7.21 -13.55
CA TYR A 115 -6.02 7.60 -14.22
C TYR A 115 -5.00 8.25 -13.26
N PHE A 116 -5.45 9.21 -12.44
CA PHE A 116 -4.55 9.92 -11.54
C PHE A 116 -4.03 9.02 -10.42
N LYS A 117 -4.85 8.10 -9.91
CA LYS A 117 -4.42 7.07 -8.96
C LYS A 117 -3.35 6.15 -9.54
N ASP A 118 -3.63 5.55 -10.67
CA ASP A 118 -2.70 4.60 -11.30
C ASP A 118 -1.39 5.28 -11.71
N PHE A 119 -1.47 6.51 -12.22
CA PHE A 119 -0.27 7.28 -12.59
C PHE A 119 0.58 7.64 -11.37
N ALA A 120 -0.05 8.10 -10.28
CA ALA A 120 0.65 8.42 -9.04
C ALA A 120 1.37 7.21 -8.45
N VAL A 121 0.65 6.08 -8.33
CA VAL A 121 1.20 4.83 -7.79
C VAL A 121 2.38 4.35 -8.63
N THR A 122 2.20 4.28 -9.95
CA THR A 122 3.25 3.82 -10.87
C THR A 122 4.52 4.68 -10.72
N TYR A 123 4.35 5.99 -10.73
CA TYR A 123 5.47 6.93 -10.60
C TYR A 123 6.18 6.80 -9.25
N LEU A 124 5.42 6.71 -8.16
CA LEU A 124 5.99 6.64 -6.81
C LEU A 124 6.67 5.30 -6.55
N ILE A 125 6.17 4.20 -7.10
CA ILE A 125 6.86 2.90 -7.02
C ILE A 125 8.18 2.92 -7.78
N GLU A 126 8.22 3.50 -8.99
CA GLU A 126 9.49 3.69 -9.71
C GLU A 126 10.47 4.55 -8.91
N PHE A 127 9.97 5.61 -8.28
CA PHE A 127 10.79 6.48 -7.44
C PHE A 127 11.38 5.71 -6.24
N ILE A 128 10.55 4.95 -5.52
CA ILE A 128 10.96 4.11 -4.39
C ILE A 128 11.99 3.06 -4.83
N GLN A 129 11.78 2.41 -5.96
CA GLN A 129 12.72 1.43 -6.51
C GLN A 129 14.08 2.05 -6.80
N ASN A 130 14.10 3.25 -7.39
CA ASN A 130 15.34 3.97 -7.68
C ASN A 130 16.08 4.34 -6.39
N ASP A 131 15.38 4.82 -5.36
CA ASP A 131 15.99 5.16 -4.07
C ASP A 131 16.58 3.91 -3.39
N LEU A 132 15.89 2.79 -3.41
CA LEU A 132 16.38 1.52 -2.86
C LEU A 132 17.59 0.99 -3.66
N GLN A 133 17.58 1.15 -4.98
CA GLN A 133 18.69 0.77 -5.83
C GLN A 133 19.97 1.59 -5.53
N LEU A 134 19.85 2.86 -5.15
CA LEU A 134 21.00 3.66 -4.71
C LEU A 134 21.69 3.09 -3.46
N LEU A 135 20.96 2.34 -2.64
CA LEU A 135 21.49 1.59 -1.49
C LEU A 135 21.90 0.16 -1.86
N ASN A 136 21.86 -0.20 -3.15
CA ASN A 136 22.10 -1.57 -3.64
C ASN A 136 21.11 -2.61 -3.05
N ILE A 137 19.89 -2.18 -2.73
CA ILE A 137 18.83 -3.03 -2.22
C ILE A 137 17.90 -3.39 -3.38
N HIS A 138 17.74 -4.69 -3.63
CA HIS A 138 16.95 -5.21 -4.74
C HIS A 138 15.86 -6.16 -4.24
N PHE A 139 14.72 -6.14 -4.92
CA PHE A 139 13.60 -7.02 -4.67
C PHE A 139 13.39 -7.97 -5.84
N ASP A 140 13.09 -9.22 -5.53
CA ASP A 140 12.79 -10.24 -6.53
C ASP A 140 11.34 -10.14 -7.00
N LYS A 141 10.45 -9.61 -6.13
CA LYS A 141 9.02 -9.55 -6.39
C LYS A 141 8.37 -8.31 -5.80
N PHE A 142 7.51 -7.68 -6.60
CA PHE A 142 6.56 -6.68 -6.15
C PHE A 142 5.14 -7.26 -6.24
N THR A 143 4.46 -7.36 -5.09
CA THR A 143 3.10 -7.89 -5.00
C THR A 143 2.13 -6.75 -4.78
N PHE A 144 1.24 -6.53 -5.72
CA PHE A 144 0.26 -5.45 -5.67
C PHE A 144 -1.06 -5.94 -5.06
N GLU A 145 -1.58 -5.23 -4.06
CA GLU A 145 -2.83 -5.56 -3.38
C GLU A 145 -4.02 -5.61 -4.35
N LYS A 146 -4.12 -4.64 -5.26
CA LYS A 146 -5.15 -4.58 -6.32
C LYS A 146 -5.22 -5.88 -7.13
N ASP A 147 -4.07 -6.50 -7.41
CA ASP A 147 -4.00 -7.76 -8.16
C ASP A 147 -4.48 -8.96 -7.33
N ILE A 148 -4.22 -8.97 -6.04
CA ILE A 148 -4.68 -10.03 -5.13
C ILE A 148 -6.21 -9.97 -5.02
N VAL A 149 -6.75 -8.77 -4.77
CA VAL A 149 -8.19 -8.56 -4.63
C VAL A 149 -8.94 -8.91 -5.93
N SER A 150 -8.37 -8.56 -7.10
CA SER A 150 -9.01 -8.80 -8.39
C SER A 150 -9.07 -10.29 -8.81
N LYS A 151 -8.22 -11.15 -8.26
CA LYS A 151 -8.07 -12.58 -8.64
C LYS A 151 -9.07 -13.54 -7.98
N GLN A 152 -10.14 -13.06 -7.37
CA GLN A 152 -11.11 -13.87 -6.61
C GLN A 152 -10.55 -14.72 -5.46
N ILE A 153 -9.24 -14.61 -5.20
CA ILE A 153 -8.54 -15.34 -4.12
C ILE A 153 -9.18 -15.02 -2.77
N ILE A 154 -9.58 -13.77 -2.57
CA ILE A 154 -10.28 -13.32 -1.35
C ILE A 154 -11.58 -14.08 -1.14
N ASN A 155 -12.38 -14.24 -2.19
CA ASN A 155 -13.66 -14.97 -2.10
C ASN A 155 -13.46 -16.46 -1.75
N GLU A 156 -12.45 -17.08 -2.32
CA GLU A 156 -12.08 -18.46 -1.98
C GLU A 156 -11.60 -18.57 -0.54
N LEU A 157 -10.76 -17.63 -0.09
CA LEU A 157 -10.30 -17.57 1.30
C LEU A 157 -11.47 -17.41 2.27
N PHE A 158 -12.39 -16.48 2.01
CA PHE A 158 -13.60 -16.31 2.84
C PHE A 158 -14.42 -17.58 2.93
N LYS A 159 -14.57 -18.30 1.82
CA LYS A 159 -15.27 -19.58 1.82
C LYS A 159 -14.60 -20.59 2.73
N ILE A 160 -13.28 -20.77 2.62
CA ILE A 160 -12.49 -21.68 3.45
C ILE A 160 -12.59 -21.30 4.94
N LEU A 161 -12.42 -20.00 5.27
CA LEU A 161 -12.50 -19.53 6.64
C LEU A 161 -13.89 -19.73 7.24
N ASN A 162 -14.94 -19.53 6.45
CA ASN A 162 -16.31 -19.75 6.89
C ASN A 162 -16.61 -21.23 7.12
N GLU A 163 -16.18 -22.11 6.21
CA GLU A 163 -16.29 -23.58 6.38
C GLU A 163 -15.58 -24.07 7.64
N LYS A 164 -14.44 -23.46 7.98
CA LYS A 164 -13.69 -23.74 9.21
C LYS A 164 -14.26 -23.05 10.46
N LYS A 165 -15.34 -22.28 10.34
CA LYS A 165 -15.98 -21.51 11.43
C LYS A 165 -15.01 -20.51 12.12
N LEU A 166 -14.08 -19.98 11.35
CA LEU A 166 -13.09 -19.00 11.80
C LEU A 166 -13.54 -17.55 11.60
N LEU A 167 -14.70 -17.33 10.96
CA LEU A 167 -15.32 -16.02 10.79
C LEU A 167 -16.53 -15.87 11.70
N TYR A 168 -16.69 -14.68 12.29
CA TYR A 168 -17.87 -14.32 13.06
C TYR A 168 -18.11 -12.81 13.02
N LYS A 169 -19.33 -12.39 13.34
CA LYS A 169 -19.65 -10.98 13.55
C LYS A 169 -19.44 -10.62 15.01
N GLY A 170 -18.73 -9.53 15.24
CA GLY A 170 -18.42 -9.05 16.58
C GLY A 170 -17.95 -7.60 16.58
N MET A 171 -17.66 -7.10 17.77
CA MET A 171 -17.10 -5.77 17.98
C MET A 171 -15.70 -5.90 18.59
N LEU A 172 -14.75 -5.15 18.06
CA LEU A 172 -13.43 -5.02 18.69
C LEU A 172 -13.47 -3.96 19.78
N GLU A 173 -12.63 -4.11 20.79
CA GLU A 173 -12.39 -3.07 21.80
C GLU A 173 -11.64 -1.88 21.16
N LYS A 174 -11.81 -0.69 21.76
CA LYS A 174 -11.08 0.52 21.35
C LYS A 174 -9.56 0.26 21.37
N PRO A 175 -8.82 0.58 20.28
CA PRO A 175 -7.38 0.44 20.26
C PRO A 175 -6.72 1.23 21.41
N LYS A 176 -5.75 0.60 22.09
CA LYS A 176 -5.01 1.26 23.17
C LYS A 176 -4.11 2.35 22.59
N GLY A 177 -4.29 3.59 23.05
CA GLY A 177 -3.42 4.73 22.68
C GLY A 177 -4.00 5.69 21.67
N GLU A 178 -5.18 5.46 21.13
CA GLU A 178 -5.91 6.45 20.33
C GLU A 178 -6.95 7.15 21.18
N ASP A 179 -6.67 8.39 21.57
CA ASP A 179 -7.64 9.33 22.18
C ASP A 179 -8.51 9.99 21.08
N SER A 180 -8.96 9.20 20.08
CA SER A 180 -9.92 9.74 19.12
C SER A 180 -11.32 9.70 19.71
N ASP A 181 -11.92 10.87 19.92
CA ASP A 181 -13.33 11.02 20.30
C ASP A 181 -14.28 10.45 19.21
N ASP A 182 -13.74 10.11 18.04
CA ASP A 182 -14.47 9.63 16.89
C ASP A 182 -14.61 8.10 16.80
N TRP A 183 -14.09 7.34 17.80
CA TRP A 183 -14.24 5.88 17.77
C TRP A 183 -15.64 5.47 18.24
N GLU A 184 -16.40 4.88 17.33
CA GLU A 184 -17.68 4.27 17.63
C GLU A 184 -17.61 2.74 17.55
N PRO A 185 -18.19 2.01 18.54
CA PRO A 185 -18.27 0.56 18.46
C PRO A 185 -19.21 0.17 17.32
N ARG A 186 -18.71 -0.62 16.36
CA ARG A 186 -19.50 -1.13 15.24
C ARG A 186 -19.33 -2.63 15.08
N GLU A 187 -20.43 -3.30 14.73
CA GLU A 187 -20.38 -4.71 14.37
C GLU A 187 -19.61 -4.88 13.07
N GLN A 188 -18.65 -5.80 13.05
CA GLN A 188 -17.78 -6.05 11.89
C GLN A 188 -17.51 -7.55 11.74
N LEU A 189 -17.08 -7.97 10.55
CA LEU A 189 -16.62 -9.33 10.33
C LEU A 189 -15.23 -9.50 10.93
N LEU A 190 -15.08 -10.47 11.81
CA LEU A 190 -13.84 -10.77 12.52
C LEU A 190 -13.33 -12.16 12.15
N PHE A 191 -12.00 -12.28 12.10
CA PHE A 191 -11.28 -13.54 11.97
C PHE A 191 -10.73 -13.95 13.34
N LYS A 192 -11.01 -15.20 13.75
CA LYS A 192 -10.55 -15.78 15.03
C LYS A 192 -9.06 -16.10 15.01
N SER A 193 -8.24 -15.08 14.86
CA SER A 193 -6.79 -15.24 14.85
C SER A 193 -6.24 -15.55 16.24
N SER A 194 -6.93 -15.15 17.30
CA SER A 194 -6.58 -15.47 18.68
C SER A 194 -6.63 -16.97 19.00
N ASP A 195 -7.43 -17.74 18.28
CA ASP A 195 -7.48 -19.21 18.42
C ASP A 195 -6.26 -19.91 17.78
N ILE A 196 -5.44 -19.19 16.99
CA ILE A 196 -4.38 -19.77 16.19
C ILE A 196 -2.99 -19.22 16.57
N PHE A 197 -2.80 -17.90 16.60
CA PHE A 197 -1.46 -17.31 16.83
C PHE A 197 -1.46 -15.87 17.37
N ASP A 198 -2.58 -15.15 17.39
CA ASP A 198 -2.65 -13.76 17.81
C ASP A 198 -3.13 -13.57 19.26
N HIS A 199 -2.91 -12.36 19.80
CA HIS A 199 -3.43 -11.98 21.12
C HIS A 199 -4.88 -11.50 21.09
N GLN A 200 -5.38 -11.10 19.92
CA GLN A 200 -6.75 -10.66 19.67
C GLN A 200 -7.18 -10.96 18.25
N ASP A 201 -8.50 -11.01 18.04
CA ASP A 201 -9.07 -11.26 16.71
C ASP A 201 -8.86 -10.06 15.76
N LEU A 202 -8.75 -10.36 14.47
CA LEU A 202 -8.50 -9.38 13.43
C LEU A 202 -9.79 -8.96 12.72
N SER A 203 -9.91 -7.66 12.49
CA SER A 203 -10.99 -7.12 11.65
C SER A 203 -10.71 -7.35 10.17
N LEU A 204 -11.75 -7.77 9.44
CA LEU A 204 -11.71 -7.96 7.99
C LEU A 204 -12.46 -6.85 7.23
N ILE A 205 -12.60 -5.68 7.83
CA ILE A 205 -13.38 -4.56 7.25
C ILE A 205 -12.81 -4.07 5.91
N HIS A 206 -11.50 -4.18 5.73
CA HIS A 206 -10.80 -3.62 4.57
C HIS A 206 -10.49 -4.66 3.48
N ILE A 207 -11.06 -5.84 3.59
CA ILE A 207 -10.84 -6.91 2.61
C ILE A 207 -12.04 -7.06 1.66
#